data_318b6b0d8f018bace213e0dc61d43261
#
_entry.id   318b6b0d8f018bace213e0dc61d43261
#
_cell.length_a   1.000
_cell.length_b   1.000
_cell.length_c   1.000
_cell.angle_alpha   90.00
_cell.angle_beta   90.00
_cell.angle_gamma   90.00
#
_symmetry.space_group_name_H-M   'P 1'
#
loop_
_entity.id
_entity.type
_entity.pdbx_description
1 polymer ?
#
loop_
_entity_poly.entity_id
_entity_poly.type
_entity_poly.pdbx_seq_one_letter_code
_entity_poly.pdbx_strand_id
1 'polypeptide(L)'
;DEWGDRTRVEDRLSTIDRNGNPKPGLLVERHLIDGDVAIFNRQPSLHRMSMMVHEVRVMEGHTFRFNLAVCTPYNADFDGDEMNLHVIQSEEARAEAKILMRVQEHILTPRYGGAVIGGIHDHISGAYLLSRPGTLINRRHGLEMLGSINWEGELPEIVKDANGKECFRGQDIISLIIPDNIHLRFRSRSNDEVVVKDGKVEGTLDKRAIGAEDGRLLDAIVQTNGPEEGARFLDEFTRLSIAACTSLGFTTGIDDEDLSAEALDAIIKANVDAGELVQEALGKFGKDGRGYESRPGRTARETLEEDIMVILDQGKQQAGDVAKDELAQSGSTNAAVNMAISGARGSMDNLNMMAGSIGQAKVRGKRLERGYNERVLPHFRRGGRAAADRGFISSSFKRGLEPTEFFMLSVSGRESL
;
A
#
# COMPACT_ATOMS: atom_id res chain seq x y z
N ASP A 1 -13.35 13.05 -46.74
CA ASP A 1 -13.46 13.92 -47.91
C ASP A 1 -14.78 14.69 -47.95
N GLU A 2 -15.00 15.44 -48.99
CA GLU A 2 -16.21 16.28 -49.19
C GLU A 2 -17.54 15.51 -49.08
N TRP A 3 -17.48 14.20 -49.25
CA TRP A 3 -18.65 13.29 -49.22
C TRP A 3 -18.76 12.53 -47.89
N GLY A 4 -17.88 12.80 -46.93
CA GLY A 4 -17.83 12.09 -45.63
C GLY A 4 -17.13 10.74 -45.69
N ASP A 5 -16.52 10.36 -46.80
CA ASP A 5 -15.77 9.12 -46.94
C ASP A 5 -14.36 9.25 -46.32
N ARG A 6 -13.94 8.23 -45.59
CA ARG A 6 -12.58 8.14 -45.04
C ARG A 6 -11.62 7.64 -46.12
N THR A 7 -10.67 8.48 -46.53
CA THR A 7 -9.64 8.14 -47.51
C THR A 7 -8.24 8.47 -46.93
N ARG A 8 -7.21 7.71 -47.35
CA ARG A 8 -5.86 8.04 -46.96
C ARG A 8 -5.43 9.34 -47.59
N VAL A 9 -4.78 10.22 -46.81
CA VAL A 9 -4.28 11.52 -47.29
C VAL A 9 -3.25 11.35 -48.42
N GLU A 10 -2.45 10.29 -48.37
CA GLU A 10 -1.47 9.94 -49.40
C GLU A 10 -2.08 9.69 -50.77
N ASP A 11 -3.31 9.21 -50.81
CA ASP A 11 -4.00 8.88 -52.06
C ASP A 11 -4.67 10.12 -52.72
N ARG A 12 -4.67 11.28 -52.02
CA ARG A 12 -5.30 12.53 -52.52
C ARG A 12 -4.45 13.78 -52.28
N LEU A 13 -3.38 13.92 -53.04
CA LEU A 13 -2.55 15.15 -53.09
C LEU A 13 -3.35 16.46 -53.31
N SER A 14 -4.53 16.36 -53.87
CA SER A 14 -5.45 17.50 -54.05
C SER A 14 -6.07 18.04 -52.77
N THR A 15 -6.00 17.30 -51.65
CA THR A 15 -6.54 17.70 -50.34
C THR A 15 -5.59 18.48 -49.48
N ILE A 16 -4.32 18.58 -49.92
CA ILE A 16 -3.25 19.27 -49.21
C ILE A 16 -2.87 20.54 -49.97
N ASP A 17 -2.57 21.61 -49.26
CA ASP A 17 -2.02 22.84 -49.84
C ASP A 17 -0.52 22.68 -50.18
N ARG A 18 0.09 23.72 -50.76
CA ARG A 18 1.50 23.73 -51.16
C ARG A 18 2.46 23.63 -49.95
N ASN A 19 1.97 23.86 -48.72
CA ASN A 19 2.72 23.83 -47.49
C ASN A 19 2.55 22.49 -46.73
N GLY A 20 1.80 21.55 -47.29
CA GLY A 20 1.50 20.26 -46.67
C GLY A 20 0.34 20.29 -45.66
N ASN A 21 -0.41 21.40 -45.57
CA ASN A 21 -1.54 21.50 -44.67
C ASN A 21 -2.85 21.07 -45.36
N PRO A 22 -3.83 20.52 -44.63
CA PRO A 22 -5.17 20.24 -45.18
C PRO A 22 -5.80 21.51 -45.71
N LYS A 23 -6.45 21.42 -46.86
CA LYS A 23 -7.25 22.54 -47.40
C LYS A 23 -8.41 22.86 -46.46
N PRO A 24 -8.84 24.14 -46.33
CA PRO A 24 -9.97 24.50 -45.48
C PRO A 24 -11.23 23.68 -45.80
N GLY A 25 -11.91 23.23 -44.76
CA GLY A 25 -13.15 22.42 -44.88
C GLY A 25 -12.92 20.91 -44.92
N LEU A 26 -11.67 20.44 -44.86
CA LEU A 26 -11.37 19.02 -44.75
C LEU A 26 -11.03 18.64 -43.30
N LEU A 27 -11.58 17.52 -42.85
CA LEU A 27 -11.24 16.91 -41.57
C LEU A 27 -10.17 15.84 -41.80
N VAL A 28 -9.06 15.95 -41.11
CA VAL A 28 -7.97 14.98 -41.18
C VAL A 28 -7.84 14.24 -39.84
N GLU A 29 -8.00 12.92 -39.89
CA GLU A 29 -7.72 12.03 -38.76
C GLU A 29 -6.27 11.60 -38.85
N ARG A 30 -5.51 11.84 -37.78
CA ARG A 30 -4.11 11.41 -37.66
C ARG A 30 -3.94 10.45 -36.50
N HIS A 31 -2.86 9.70 -36.47
CA HIS A 31 -2.45 8.94 -35.30
C HIS A 31 -2.05 9.89 -34.15
N LEU A 32 -2.14 9.37 -32.93
CA LEU A 32 -1.57 10.04 -31.76
C LEU A 32 -0.06 10.19 -31.94
N ILE A 33 0.46 11.31 -31.49
CA ILE A 33 1.88 11.61 -31.40
C ILE A 33 2.25 11.95 -29.96
N ASP A 34 3.54 11.91 -29.64
CA ASP A 34 4.05 12.31 -28.32
C ASP A 34 3.66 13.76 -28.01
N GLY A 35 3.19 14.00 -26.79
CA GLY A 35 2.73 15.31 -26.34
C GLY A 35 1.24 15.60 -26.62
N ASP A 36 0.52 14.72 -27.31
CA ASP A 36 -0.95 14.83 -27.37
C ASP A 36 -1.56 14.70 -25.98
N VAL A 37 -2.64 15.43 -25.77
CA VAL A 37 -3.34 15.47 -24.49
C VAL A 37 -4.57 14.58 -24.54
N ALA A 38 -4.68 13.66 -23.60
CA ALA A 38 -5.80 12.73 -23.51
C ALA A 38 -6.31 12.61 -22.07
N ILE A 39 -7.62 12.42 -21.93
CA ILE A 39 -8.25 12.09 -20.66
C ILE A 39 -8.11 10.60 -20.44
N PHE A 40 -7.59 10.24 -19.27
CA PHE A 40 -7.42 8.85 -18.85
C PHE A 40 -8.37 8.56 -17.70
N ASN A 41 -9.10 7.45 -17.77
CA ASN A 41 -10.17 7.14 -16.84
C ASN A 41 -10.21 5.66 -16.49
N ARG A 42 -10.49 5.36 -15.21
CA ARG A 42 -10.89 4.03 -14.74
C ARG A 42 -12.26 4.07 -14.09
N GLN A 43 -13.13 3.18 -14.47
CA GLN A 43 -14.43 2.99 -13.84
C GLN A 43 -14.34 2.00 -12.66
N PRO A 44 -15.15 2.17 -11.59
CA PRO A 44 -16.14 3.21 -11.38
C PRO A 44 -15.49 4.57 -11.05
N SER A 45 -15.97 5.65 -11.69
CA SER A 45 -15.45 7.00 -11.48
C SER A 45 -16.11 7.63 -10.25
N LEU A 46 -15.60 7.34 -9.05
CA LEU A 46 -16.20 7.74 -7.77
C LEU A 46 -15.88 9.18 -7.37
N HIS A 47 -14.82 9.76 -7.91
CA HIS A 47 -14.39 11.13 -7.65
C HIS A 47 -13.71 11.71 -8.89
N ARG A 48 -13.49 13.04 -8.90
CA ARG A 48 -12.93 13.73 -10.07
C ARG A 48 -11.53 13.22 -10.48
N MET A 49 -10.73 12.70 -9.54
CA MET A 49 -9.39 12.17 -9.80
C MET A 49 -9.40 10.80 -10.50
N SER A 50 -10.57 10.16 -10.65
CA SER A 50 -10.71 8.98 -11.50
C SER A 50 -10.67 9.30 -13.01
N MET A 51 -10.64 10.59 -13.35
CA MET A 51 -10.52 11.13 -14.70
C MET A 51 -9.48 12.25 -14.68
N MET A 52 -8.27 11.99 -15.11
CA MET A 52 -7.20 12.98 -15.16
C MET A 52 -6.62 13.05 -16.56
N VAL A 53 -5.95 14.13 -16.86
CA VAL A 53 -5.34 14.39 -18.16
C VAL A 53 -3.84 14.07 -18.11
N HIS A 54 -3.41 13.29 -19.08
CA HIS A 54 -2.00 12.94 -19.29
C HIS A 54 -1.54 13.39 -20.67
N GLU A 55 -0.26 13.67 -20.79
CA GLU A 55 0.41 13.80 -22.07
C GLU A 55 0.78 12.41 -22.59
N VAL A 56 0.39 12.13 -23.82
CA VAL A 56 0.61 10.82 -24.44
C VAL A 56 2.07 10.66 -24.85
N ARG A 57 2.61 9.49 -24.61
CA ARG A 57 3.83 8.98 -25.20
C ARG A 57 3.51 7.70 -25.96
N VAL A 58 3.70 7.73 -27.27
CA VAL A 58 3.41 6.58 -28.14
C VAL A 58 4.52 5.55 -28.00
N MET A 59 4.15 4.31 -27.70
CA MET A 59 5.09 3.21 -27.47
C MET A 59 4.58 1.95 -28.17
N GLU A 60 5.49 1.02 -28.45
CA GLU A 60 5.12 -0.31 -28.93
C GLU A 60 4.42 -1.13 -27.82
N GLY A 61 3.47 -1.96 -28.22
CA GLY A 61 2.71 -2.84 -27.33
C GLY A 61 1.22 -2.53 -27.33
N HIS A 62 0.48 -3.24 -26.48
CA HIS A 62 -0.98 -3.19 -26.39
C HIS A 62 -1.48 -2.86 -24.98
N THR A 63 -0.64 -2.23 -24.15
CA THR A 63 -0.97 -1.87 -22.77
C THR A 63 -0.74 -0.39 -22.52
N PHE A 64 -1.54 0.19 -21.63
CA PHE A 64 -1.24 1.48 -21.04
C PHE A 64 -0.09 1.36 -20.03
N ARG A 65 0.71 2.41 -19.92
CA ARG A 65 1.78 2.54 -18.93
C ARG A 65 1.70 3.92 -18.30
N PHE A 66 1.72 3.99 -17.00
CA PHE A 66 1.66 5.24 -16.25
C PHE A 66 2.41 5.14 -14.94
N ASN A 67 2.69 6.29 -14.30
CA ASN A 67 3.42 6.35 -13.05
C ASN A 67 2.65 5.64 -11.93
N LEU A 68 3.35 4.83 -11.15
CA LEU A 68 2.76 4.05 -10.06
C LEU A 68 2.07 4.92 -8.99
N ALA A 69 2.53 6.16 -8.76
CA ALA A 69 1.94 7.08 -7.79
C ALA A 69 0.48 7.45 -8.11
N VAL A 70 0.06 7.36 -9.38
CA VAL A 70 -1.34 7.65 -9.78
C VAL A 70 -2.26 6.44 -9.72
N CYS A 71 -1.78 5.27 -9.31
CA CYS A 71 -2.64 4.10 -9.10
C CYS A 71 -3.70 4.37 -8.03
N THR A 72 -3.35 5.06 -6.96
CA THR A 72 -4.27 5.35 -5.85
C THR A 72 -5.50 6.17 -6.27
N PRO A 73 -5.40 7.32 -6.99
CA PRO A 73 -6.57 8.07 -7.42
C PRO A 73 -7.43 7.31 -8.42
N TYR A 74 -6.85 6.47 -9.28
CA TYR A 74 -7.60 5.62 -10.18
C TYR A 74 -8.15 4.36 -9.49
N ASN A 75 -7.67 4.05 -8.29
CA ASN A 75 -7.88 2.76 -7.63
C ASN A 75 -7.53 1.59 -8.58
N ALA A 76 -6.42 1.74 -9.32
CA ALA A 76 -5.97 0.80 -10.33
C ALA A 76 -4.88 -0.12 -9.77
N ASP A 77 -4.90 -1.36 -10.19
CA ASP A 77 -3.81 -2.31 -10.05
C ASP A 77 -3.48 -2.95 -11.42
N PHE A 78 -2.52 -3.83 -11.46
CA PHE A 78 -2.03 -4.39 -12.72
C PHE A 78 -2.36 -5.89 -12.87
N ASP A 79 -3.46 -6.32 -12.26
CA ASP A 79 -3.93 -7.71 -12.31
C ASP A 79 -4.84 -8.04 -13.50
N GLY A 80 -5.04 -7.08 -14.39
CA GLY A 80 -5.89 -7.19 -15.58
C GLY A 80 -6.91 -6.04 -15.72
N ASP A 81 -6.72 -4.97 -14.96
CA ASP A 81 -7.56 -3.77 -15.08
C ASP A 81 -7.56 -3.22 -16.50
N GLU A 82 -8.73 -2.77 -16.94
CA GLU A 82 -8.94 -2.04 -18.19
C GLU A 82 -9.27 -0.58 -17.88
N MET A 83 -8.74 0.33 -18.71
CA MET A 83 -8.96 1.77 -18.56
C MET A 83 -9.34 2.40 -19.90
N ASN A 84 -9.93 3.59 -19.85
CA ASN A 84 -10.36 4.32 -21.02
C ASN A 84 -9.43 5.49 -21.31
N LEU A 85 -9.12 5.70 -22.59
CA LEU A 85 -8.40 6.86 -23.08
C LEU A 85 -9.31 7.65 -24.02
N HIS A 86 -9.51 8.93 -23.73
CA HIS A 86 -10.32 9.83 -24.53
C HIS A 86 -9.44 10.92 -25.16
N VAL A 87 -9.38 10.94 -26.48
CA VAL A 87 -8.64 11.96 -27.22
C VAL A 87 -9.49 13.21 -27.35
N ILE A 88 -8.94 14.35 -26.97
CA ILE A 88 -9.64 15.62 -26.93
C ILE A 88 -9.70 16.22 -28.32
N GLN A 89 -10.89 16.65 -28.78
CA GLN A 89 -11.14 17.04 -30.18
C GLN A 89 -11.11 18.56 -30.40
N SER A 90 -11.53 19.38 -29.42
CA SER A 90 -11.58 20.85 -29.60
C SER A 90 -10.43 21.54 -28.86
N GLU A 91 -10.05 22.72 -29.35
CA GLU A 91 -8.98 23.51 -28.71
C GLU A 91 -9.41 24.07 -27.35
N GLU A 92 -10.69 24.41 -27.17
CA GLU A 92 -11.25 24.86 -25.90
C GLU A 92 -11.15 23.74 -24.85
N ALA A 93 -11.60 22.52 -25.22
CA ALA A 93 -11.50 21.36 -24.32
C ALA A 93 -10.04 20.99 -24.03
N ARG A 94 -9.13 21.15 -25.00
CA ARG A 94 -7.70 20.92 -24.81
C ARG A 94 -7.08 21.92 -23.82
N ALA A 95 -7.47 23.20 -23.91
CA ALA A 95 -7.02 24.24 -22.98
C ALA A 95 -7.51 23.95 -21.55
N GLU A 96 -8.80 23.61 -21.40
CA GLU A 96 -9.35 23.20 -20.10
C GLU A 96 -8.64 21.98 -19.52
N ALA A 97 -8.43 20.96 -20.32
CA ALA A 97 -7.75 19.74 -19.95
C ALA A 97 -6.32 20.01 -19.44
N LYS A 98 -5.54 20.80 -20.17
CA LYS A 98 -4.16 21.14 -19.81
C LYS A 98 -4.04 21.99 -18.55
N ILE A 99 -5.04 22.81 -18.24
CA ILE A 99 -4.96 23.74 -17.10
C ILE A 99 -5.61 23.16 -15.85
N LEU A 100 -6.78 22.54 -15.97
CA LEU A 100 -7.60 22.13 -14.84
C LEU A 100 -7.56 20.64 -14.53
N MET A 101 -7.27 19.77 -15.51
CA MET A 101 -7.41 18.33 -15.35
C MET A 101 -6.07 17.57 -15.29
N ARG A 102 -4.96 18.24 -15.43
CA ARG A 102 -3.65 17.58 -15.37
C ARG A 102 -3.38 16.99 -14.00
N VAL A 103 -2.58 15.93 -13.94
CA VAL A 103 -2.31 15.14 -12.73
C VAL A 103 -1.81 15.99 -11.58
N GLN A 104 -0.92 16.95 -11.83
CA GLN A 104 -0.32 17.83 -10.82
C GLN A 104 -1.36 18.60 -10.00
N GLU A 105 -2.44 19.05 -10.63
CA GLU A 105 -3.53 19.79 -9.94
C GLU A 105 -4.36 18.89 -9.01
N HIS A 106 -4.15 17.58 -9.09
CA HIS A 106 -4.90 16.57 -8.34
C HIS A 106 -4.07 15.82 -7.31
N ILE A 107 -2.85 16.28 -7.01
CA ILE A 107 -2.02 15.68 -5.95
C ILE A 107 -2.77 15.75 -4.62
N LEU A 108 -3.39 16.91 -4.30
CA LEU A 108 -4.21 17.08 -3.11
C LEU A 108 -5.69 16.90 -3.43
N THR A 109 -6.40 16.16 -2.60
CA THR A 109 -7.84 15.97 -2.73
C THR A 109 -8.64 17.08 -2.04
N PRO A 110 -9.74 17.59 -2.64
CA PRO A 110 -10.61 18.55 -2.00
C PRO A 110 -11.42 17.99 -0.83
N ARG A 111 -11.45 16.66 -0.66
CA ARG A 111 -12.22 16.00 0.42
C ARG A 111 -11.72 16.40 1.81
N TYR A 112 -10.40 16.44 2.00
CA TYR A 112 -9.77 16.75 3.29
C TYR A 112 -8.45 17.55 3.15
N GLY A 113 -8.07 17.92 1.91
CA GLY A 113 -6.89 18.75 1.65
C GLY A 113 -5.55 18.05 1.73
N GLY A 114 -5.51 16.72 1.81
CA GLY A 114 -4.28 15.93 1.84
C GLY A 114 -4.00 15.20 0.52
N ALA A 115 -2.83 14.60 0.40
CA ALA A 115 -2.38 13.92 -0.81
C ALA A 115 -3.22 12.66 -1.12
N VAL A 116 -3.67 12.54 -2.36
CA VAL A 116 -4.27 11.32 -2.91
C VAL A 116 -3.33 10.65 -3.92
N ILE A 117 -2.38 11.41 -4.46
CA ILE A 117 -1.27 10.92 -5.27
C ILE A 117 -0.04 10.94 -4.38
N GLY A 118 0.70 9.85 -4.31
CA GLY A 118 1.87 9.76 -3.43
C GLY A 118 2.64 8.46 -3.64
N GLY A 119 3.71 8.29 -2.89
CA GLY A 119 4.52 7.07 -2.92
C GLY A 119 3.73 5.85 -2.46
N ILE A 120 3.93 4.71 -3.12
CA ILE A 120 3.37 3.41 -2.75
C ILE A 120 4.45 2.32 -2.83
N HIS A 121 4.24 1.22 -2.13
CA HIS A 121 5.09 0.02 -2.20
C HIS A 121 6.59 0.34 -2.06
N ASP A 122 7.38 0.06 -3.11
CA ASP A 122 8.83 0.23 -3.12
C ASP A 122 9.28 1.67 -2.95
N HIS A 123 8.45 2.65 -3.32
CA HIS A 123 8.73 4.06 -3.03
C HIS A 123 8.84 4.31 -1.52
N ILE A 124 7.94 3.69 -0.74
CA ILE A 124 7.94 3.79 0.73
C ILE A 124 9.07 2.95 1.32
N SER A 125 9.27 1.71 0.85
CA SER A 125 10.34 0.83 1.32
C SER A 125 11.72 1.45 1.10
N GLY A 126 11.97 1.98 -0.10
CA GLY A 126 13.24 2.64 -0.43
C GLY A 126 13.52 3.87 0.41
N ALA A 127 12.51 4.72 0.58
CA ALA A 127 12.61 5.89 1.45
C ALA A 127 12.88 5.51 2.92
N TYR A 128 12.17 4.50 3.42
CA TYR A 128 12.35 3.98 4.77
C TYR A 128 13.77 3.48 4.98
N LEU A 129 14.27 2.63 4.09
CA LEU A 129 15.63 2.08 4.18
C LEU A 129 16.69 3.18 4.09
N LEU A 130 16.52 4.14 3.16
CA LEU A 130 17.49 5.21 2.95
C LEU A 130 17.51 6.20 4.10
N SER A 131 16.37 6.54 4.69
CA SER A 131 16.25 7.55 5.75
C SER A 131 16.50 7.03 7.17
N ARG A 132 16.65 5.71 7.37
CA ARG A 132 16.93 5.15 8.70
C ARG A 132 18.19 5.78 9.31
N PRO A 133 18.16 6.11 10.61
CA PRO A 133 19.34 6.61 11.30
C PRO A 133 20.52 5.64 11.15
N GLY A 134 21.70 6.17 10.81
CA GLY A 134 22.90 5.38 10.64
C GLY A 134 23.06 4.68 9.29
N THR A 135 22.11 4.82 8.36
CA THR A 135 22.26 4.27 7.01
C THR A 135 23.38 5.00 6.26
N LEU A 136 24.42 4.27 5.90
CA LEU A 136 25.56 4.74 5.12
C LEU A 136 25.55 4.09 3.73
N ILE A 137 25.59 4.93 2.71
CA ILE A 137 25.62 4.51 1.31
C ILE A 137 27.02 4.74 0.78
N ASN A 138 27.67 3.70 0.26
CA ASN A 138 28.99 3.89 -0.33
C ASN A 138 28.94 4.92 -1.47
N ARG A 139 30.04 5.64 -1.67
CA ARG A 139 30.10 6.76 -2.61
C ARG A 139 29.64 6.39 -4.03
N ARG A 140 29.99 5.19 -4.50
CA ARG A 140 29.61 4.73 -5.84
C ARG A 140 28.08 4.60 -5.96
N HIS A 141 27.44 3.87 -5.05
CA HIS A 141 25.99 3.71 -5.06
C HIS A 141 25.26 5.03 -4.84
N GLY A 142 25.80 5.92 -3.99
CA GLY A 142 25.22 7.25 -3.81
C GLY A 142 25.24 8.08 -5.11
N LEU A 143 26.33 8.03 -5.86
CA LEU A 143 26.42 8.69 -7.18
C LEU A 143 25.49 8.04 -8.21
N GLU A 144 25.34 6.71 -8.20
CA GLU A 144 24.38 6.01 -9.06
C GLU A 144 22.93 6.41 -8.74
N MET A 145 22.58 6.55 -7.45
CA MET A 145 21.27 7.06 -7.00
C MET A 145 21.03 8.49 -7.47
N LEU A 146 21.99 9.39 -7.29
CA LEU A 146 21.89 10.79 -7.74
C LEU A 146 21.82 10.88 -9.27
N GLY A 147 22.53 10.00 -9.98
CA GLY A 147 22.43 9.87 -11.42
C GLY A 147 21.04 9.47 -11.92
N SER A 148 20.28 8.68 -11.13
CA SER A 148 18.92 8.29 -11.49
C SER A 148 17.93 9.45 -11.55
N ILE A 149 18.20 10.53 -10.81
CA ILE A 149 17.41 11.77 -10.78
C ILE A 149 18.06 12.90 -11.61
N ASN A 150 19.15 12.64 -12.33
CA ASN A 150 19.93 13.63 -13.07
C ASN A 150 20.35 14.81 -12.19
N TRP A 151 20.82 14.55 -10.97
CA TRP A 151 21.24 15.58 -10.04
C TRP A 151 22.46 16.36 -10.56
N GLU A 152 22.33 17.67 -10.65
CA GLU A 152 23.38 18.58 -11.12
C GLU A 152 23.91 19.52 -10.01
N GLY A 153 23.34 19.44 -8.79
CA GLY A 153 23.71 20.27 -7.66
C GLY A 153 24.93 19.79 -6.90
N GLU A 154 25.19 20.42 -5.75
CA GLU A 154 26.26 20.00 -4.83
C GLU A 154 26.01 18.60 -4.29
N LEU A 155 27.10 17.84 -4.09
CA LEU A 155 27.03 16.49 -3.52
C LEU A 155 26.88 16.57 -1.99
N PRO A 156 26.27 15.55 -1.37
CA PRO A 156 26.19 15.47 0.09
C PRO A 156 27.59 15.38 0.72
N GLU A 157 27.68 15.74 2.01
CA GLU A 157 28.90 15.60 2.79
C GLU A 157 29.41 14.15 2.80
N ILE A 158 30.72 13.98 2.50
CA ILE A 158 31.36 12.68 2.55
C ILE A 158 31.68 12.34 3.99
N VAL A 159 31.15 11.21 4.45
CA VAL A 159 31.47 10.59 5.76
C VAL A 159 32.27 9.31 5.55
N LYS A 160 33.00 8.87 6.55
CA LYS A 160 33.73 7.59 6.50
C LYS A 160 33.00 6.52 7.33
N ASP A 161 32.89 5.32 6.79
CA ASP A 161 32.39 4.17 7.52
C ASP A 161 33.43 3.65 8.54
N ALA A 162 33.07 2.59 9.29
CA ALA A 162 33.96 1.97 10.26
C ALA A 162 35.26 1.40 9.66
N ASN A 163 35.29 1.17 8.34
CA ASN A 163 36.44 0.67 7.58
C ASN A 163 37.22 1.81 6.89
N GLY A 164 36.82 3.08 7.11
CA GLY A 164 37.46 4.25 6.51
C GLY A 164 37.08 4.51 5.04
N LYS A 165 36.06 3.83 4.51
CA LYS A 165 35.56 4.04 3.14
C LYS A 165 34.65 5.27 3.08
N GLU A 166 34.74 6.00 1.97
CA GLU A 166 33.89 7.15 1.70
C GLU A 166 32.41 6.75 1.46
N CYS A 167 31.52 7.35 2.20
CA CYS A 167 30.09 7.10 2.18
C CYS A 167 29.32 8.43 2.23
N PHE A 168 28.03 8.39 1.87
CA PHE A 168 27.06 9.43 2.14
C PHE A 168 26.06 8.92 3.18
N ARG A 169 25.51 9.82 4.00
CA ARG A 169 24.35 9.48 4.84
C ARG A 169 23.11 9.41 3.96
N GLY A 170 22.30 8.39 4.15
CA GLY A 170 21.08 8.25 3.37
C GLY A 170 20.11 9.42 3.51
N GLN A 171 19.99 9.98 4.72
CA GLN A 171 19.18 11.17 4.99
C GLN A 171 19.66 12.40 4.21
N ASP A 172 20.97 12.58 4.06
CA ASP A 172 21.52 13.70 3.30
C ASP A 172 21.21 13.59 1.80
N ILE A 173 21.20 12.35 1.27
CA ILE A 173 20.82 12.10 -0.14
C ILE A 173 19.33 12.49 -0.37
N ILE A 174 18.42 12.07 0.52
CA ILE A 174 16.98 12.42 0.39
C ILE A 174 16.78 13.93 0.56
N SER A 175 17.54 14.57 1.44
CA SER A 175 17.41 16.00 1.72
C SER A 175 17.68 16.87 0.49
N LEU A 176 18.47 16.40 -0.47
CA LEU A 176 18.77 17.16 -1.68
C LEU A 176 17.56 17.48 -2.56
N ILE A 177 16.53 16.64 -2.53
CA ILE A 177 15.34 16.82 -3.35
C ILE A 177 14.23 17.60 -2.65
N ILE A 178 14.42 17.96 -1.35
CA ILE A 178 13.44 18.69 -0.56
C ILE A 178 13.76 20.18 -0.65
N PRO A 179 12.78 21.06 -0.95
CA PRO A 179 13.00 22.49 -0.97
C PRO A 179 13.42 23.05 0.40
N ASP A 180 14.38 23.97 0.42
CA ASP A 180 14.95 24.54 1.64
C ASP A 180 13.94 25.30 2.52
N ASN A 181 12.83 25.77 1.93
CA ASN A 181 11.79 26.51 2.64
C ASN A 181 10.78 25.61 3.37
N ILE A 182 10.99 24.30 3.38
CA ILE A 182 10.11 23.36 4.08
C ILE A 182 10.59 23.16 5.52
N HIS A 183 9.67 23.46 6.45
CA HIS A 183 9.85 23.25 7.88
C HIS A 183 8.67 22.46 8.42
N LEU A 184 8.93 21.23 8.88
CA LEU A 184 7.88 20.31 9.28
C LEU A 184 8.34 19.42 10.44
N ARG A 185 7.40 19.11 11.35
CA ARG A 185 7.62 18.15 12.44
C ARG A 185 6.41 17.25 12.57
N PHE A 186 6.64 15.94 12.51
CA PHE A 186 5.57 14.96 12.66
C PHE A 186 6.12 13.64 13.22
N ARG A 187 5.23 12.70 13.53
CA ARG A 187 5.60 11.36 13.97
C ARG A 187 5.37 10.35 12.87
N SER A 188 6.35 9.48 12.65
CA SER A 188 6.26 8.33 11.77
C SER A 188 5.22 7.32 12.26
N ARG A 189 4.94 6.27 11.48
CA ARG A 189 4.09 5.16 11.91
C ARG A 189 4.67 4.41 13.10
N SER A 190 5.99 4.31 13.19
CA SER A 190 6.73 3.75 14.33
C SER A 190 6.74 4.66 15.55
N ASN A 191 6.05 5.81 15.49
CA ASN A 191 6.02 6.85 16.52
C ASN A 191 7.36 7.58 16.73
N ASP A 192 8.33 7.39 15.84
CA ASP A 192 9.59 8.14 15.85
C ASP A 192 9.35 9.57 15.39
N GLU A 193 10.12 10.49 15.91
CA GLU A 193 10.03 11.88 15.51
C GLU A 193 10.75 12.12 14.19
N VAL A 194 10.07 12.78 13.26
CA VAL A 194 10.63 13.24 12.00
C VAL A 194 10.62 14.75 11.96
N VAL A 195 11.77 15.34 11.73
CA VAL A 195 11.96 16.79 11.63
C VAL A 195 12.53 17.10 10.25
N VAL A 196 11.90 18.04 9.56
CA VAL A 196 12.44 18.64 8.34
C VAL A 196 12.68 20.10 8.65
N LYS A 197 13.91 20.54 8.49
CA LYS A 197 14.32 21.93 8.72
C LYS A 197 15.31 22.37 7.66
N ASP A 198 15.03 23.49 7.01
CA ASP A 198 15.85 24.03 5.92
C ASP A 198 16.12 22.95 4.84
N GLY A 199 15.06 22.19 4.44
CA GLY A 199 15.15 21.08 3.50
C GLY A 199 15.85 19.81 4.01
N LYS A 200 16.47 19.84 5.20
CA LYS A 200 17.18 18.69 5.78
C LYS A 200 16.26 17.80 6.60
N VAL A 201 16.34 16.51 6.37
CA VAL A 201 15.56 15.49 7.06
C VAL A 201 16.35 14.86 8.20
N GLU A 202 15.74 14.83 9.37
CA GLU A 202 16.15 14.01 10.51
C GLU A 202 15.01 13.06 10.88
N GLY A 203 15.29 11.79 11.04
CA GLY A 203 14.31 10.73 11.31
C GLY A 203 14.01 9.86 10.09
N THR A 204 13.09 8.91 10.25
CA THR A 204 12.77 7.88 9.25
C THR A 204 11.52 8.24 8.47
N LEU A 205 11.65 8.36 7.15
CA LEU A 205 10.52 8.61 6.25
C LEU A 205 9.77 7.30 5.97
N ASP A 206 8.47 7.33 6.13
CA ASP A 206 7.56 6.22 5.91
C ASP A 206 6.30 6.66 5.15
N LYS A 207 5.24 5.84 5.14
CA LYS A 207 3.98 6.18 4.47
C LYS A 207 3.41 7.53 4.95
N ARG A 208 3.59 7.92 6.22
CA ARG A 208 3.11 9.22 6.73
C ARG A 208 3.85 10.42 6.17
N ALA A 209 5.06 10.22 5.68
CA ALA A 209 5.81 11.29 5.05
C ALA A 209 5.37 11.54 3.60
N ILE A 210 5.18 10.48 2.82
CA ILE A 210 5.12 10.55 1.36
C ILE A 210 4.03 9.71 0.72
N GLY A 211 3.32 8.92 1.53
CA GLY A 211 2.30 8.03 1.02
C GLY A 211 1.05 8.76 0.57
N ALA A 212 0.27 8.12 -0.31
CA ALA A 212 -1.10 8.52 -0.55
C ALA A 212 -1.91 8.47 0.75
N GLU A 213 -2.83 9.40 0.93
CA GLU A 213 -3.73 9.60 2.07
C GLU A 213 -3.13 10.27 3.31
N ASP A 214 -1.83 10.16 3.57
CA ASP A 214 -1.22 10.63 4.82
C ASP A 214 0.14 11.35 4.62
N GLY A 215 0.47 11.73 3.40
CA GLY A 215 1.78 12.24 2.96
C GLY A 215 2.12 13.65 3.48
N ARG A 216 2.47 13.79 4.76
CA ARG A 216 2.73 15.07 5.44
C ARG A 216 3.79 15.93 4.76
N LEU A 217 4.88 15.31 4.30
CA LEU A 217 5.96 16.03 3.62
C LEU A 217 5.49 16.49 2.23
N LEU A 218 4.84 15.61 1.48
CA LEU A 218 4.30 15.93 0.17
C LEU A 218 3.24 17.04 0.25
N ASP A 219 2.32 16.95 1.23
CA ASP A 219 1.31 17.97 1.48
C ASP A 219 1.96 19.34 1.73
N ALA A 220 2.98 19.39 2.58
CA ALA A 220 3.69 20.62 2.90
C ALA A 220 4.39 21.22 1.66
N ILE A 221 5.03 20.39 0.84
CA ILE A 221 5.69 20.85 -0.40
C ILE A 221 4.66 21.42 -1.37
N VAL A 222 3.55 20.72 -1.61
CA VAL A 222 2.51 21.18 -2.55
C VAL A 222 1.84 22.46 -2.04
N GLN A 223 1.53 22.55 -0.75
CA GLN A 223 0.90 23.73 -0.16
C GLN A 223 1.82 24.96 -0.15
N THR A 224 3.11 24.78 0.02
CA THR A 224 4.08 25.88 0.12
C THR A 224 4.59 26.30 -1.25
N ASN A 225 4.89 25.35 -2.12
CA ASN A 225 5.62 25.58 -3.38
C ASN A 225 4.74 25.35 -4.64
N GLY A 226 3.54 24.82 -4.45
CA GLY A 226 2.59 24.58 -5.56
C GLY A 226 2.68 23.19 -6.16
N PRO A 227 1.73 22.87 -7.07
CA PRO A 227 1.57 21.52 -7.62
C PRO A 227 2.73 21.09 -8.54
N GLU A 228 3.36 22.00 -9.25
CA GLU A 228 4.52 21.67 -10.13
C GLU A 228 5.72 21.19 -9.30
N GLU A 229 6.01 21.86 -8.20
CA GLU A 229 7.09 21.45 -7.30
C GLU A 229 6.77 20.13 -6.61
N GLY A 230 5.49 19.91 -6.25
CA GLY A 230 5.04 18.63 -5.73
C GLY A 230 5.23 17.48 -6.74
N ALA A 231 4.95 17.71 -8.01
CA ALA A 231 5.17 16.73 -9.07
C ALA A 231 6.66 16.45 -9.28
N ARG A 232 7.51 17.51 -9.34
CA ARG A 232 8.96 17.37 -9.43
C ARG A 232 9.51 16.53 -8.27
N PHE A 233 9.13 16.89 -7.06
CA PHE A 233 9.53 16.15 -5.87
C PHE A 233 9.13 14.68 -5.95
N LEU A 234 7.89 14.36 -6.34
CA LEU A 234 7.42 12.98 -6.47
C LEU A 234 8.22 12.19 -7.51
N ASP A 235 8.52 12.79 -8.66
CA ASP A 235 9.28 12.14 -9.73
C ASP A 235 10.70 11.82 -9.27
N GLU A 236 11.40 12.77 -8.65
CA GLU A 236 12.75 12.58 -8.12
C GLU A 236 12.75 11.60 -6.96
N PHE A 237 11.78 11.73 -6.05
CA PHE A 237 11.63 10.87 -4.89
C PHE A 237 11.39 9.40 -5.27
N THR A 238 10.49 9.14 -6.21
CA THR A 238 10.17 7.77 -6.64
C THR A 238 11.36 7.10 -7.31
N ARG A 239 12.09 7.83 -8.18
CA ARG A 239 13.31 7.34 -8.82
C ARG A 239 14.41 7.04 -7.79
N LEU A 240 14.63 7.97 -6.85
CA LEU A 240 15.62 7.82 -5.80
C LEU A 240 15.31 6.63 -4.88
N SER A 241 14.04 6.45 -4.49
CA SER A 241 13.60 5.33 -3.66
C SER A 241 13.80 3.97 -4.35
N ILE A 242 13.49 3.87 -5.64
CA ILE A 242 13.71 2.65 -6.43
C ILE A 242 15.22 2.37 -6.55
N ALA A 243 16.04 3.39 -6.81
CA ALA A 243 17.50 3.25 -6.86
C ALA A 243 18.06 2.81 -5.51
N ALA A 244 17.50 3.30 -4.40
CA ALA A 244 17.86 2.87 -3.04
C ALA A 244 17.53 1.39 -2.81
N CYS A 245 16.32 0.94 -3.13
CA CYS A 245 15.96 -0.48 -3.05
C CYS A 245 16.90 -1.36 -3.87
N THR A 246 17.25 -0.94 -5.08
CA THR A 246 18.15 -1.67 -5.96
C THR A 246 19.57 -1.76 -5.38
N SER A 247 20.09 -0.67 -4.84
CA SER A 247 21.47 -0.60 -4.33
C SER A 247 21.64 -1.24 -2.96
N LEU A 248 20.65 -1.12 -2.08
CA LEU A 248 20.68 -1.72 -0.73
C LEU A 248 20.32 -3.20 -0.76
N GLY A 249 19.54 -3.61 -1.74
CA GLY A 249 18.91 -4.93 -1.82
C GLY A 249 17.67 -5.00 -0.92
N PHE A 250 16.61 -5.59 -1.45
CA PHE A 250 15.37 -5.78 -0.73
C PHE A 250 14.68 -7.06 -1.23
N THR A 251 14.58 -8.06 -0.38
CA THR A 251 13.93 -9.33 -0.71
C THR A 251 13.31 -9.94 0.54
N THR A 252 12.31 -10.78 0.36
CA THR A 252 11.65 -11.53 1.42
C THR A 252 11.82 -13.03 1.18
N GLY A 253 12.35 -13.73 2.18
CA GLY A 253 12.46 -15.18 2.20
C GLY A 253 11.41 -15.81 3.14
N ILE A 254 11.22 -17.12 3.03
CA ILE A 254 10.32 -17.84 3.94
C ILE A 254 10.88 -17.92 5.37
N ASP A 255 12.18 -17.80 5.52
CA ASP A 255 12.93 -17.74 6.77
C ASP A 255 12.76 -16.39 7.52
N ASP A 256 12.32 -15.33 6.83
CA ASP A 256 11.93 -14.07 7.49
C ASP A 256 10.74 -14.22 8.45
N GLU A 257 9.99 -15.31 8.31
CA GLU A 257 8.85 -15.68 9.16
C GLU A 257 9.24 -16.74 10.24
N ASP A 258 10.52 -17.05 10.42
CA ASP A 258 10.97 -17.99 11.44
C ASP A 258 10.90 -17.34 12.83
N LEU A 259 10.35 -18.11 13.77
CA LEU A 259 10.30 -17.77 15.19
C LEU A 259 11.18 -18.72 15.97
N SER A 260 11.74 -18.26 17.08
CA SER A 260 12.46 -19.13 18.02
C SER A 260 11.54 -20.20 18.63
N ALA A 261 12.12 -21.27 19.13
CA ALA A 261 11.37 -22.32 19.81
C ALA A 261 10.61 -21.77 21.02
N GLU A 262 11.25 -20.87 21.77
CA GLU A 262 10.67 -20.21 22.93
C GLU A 262 9.46 -19.35 22.57
N ALA A 263 9.54 -18.59 21.47
CA ALA A 263 8.41 -17.78 20.98
C ALA A 263 7.25 -18.66 20.51
N LEU A 264 7.55 -19.75 19.79
CA LEU A 264 6.54 -20.72 19.37
C LEU A 264 5.82 -21.38 20.55
N ASP A 265 6.55 -21.80 21.57
CA ASP A 265 5.98 -22.37 22.78
C ASP A 265 5.10 -21.37 23.52
N ALA A 266 5.50 -20.11 23.59
CA ALA A 266 4.70 -19.04 24.19
C ALA A 266 3.41 -18.78 23.41
N ILE A 267 3.45 -18.80 22.09
CA ILE A 267 2.27 -18.64 21.20
C ILE A 267 1.32 -19.82 21.36
N ILE A 268 1.84 -21.05 21.38
CA ILE A 268 1.03 -22.26 21.58
C ILE A 268 0.33 -22.18 22.95
N LYS A 269 1.06 -21.80 23.99
CA LYS A 269 0.54 -21.63 25.33
C LYS A 269 -0.59 -20.58 25.38
N ALA A 270 -0.39 -19.41 24.78
CA ALA A 270 -1.42 -18.36 24.74
C ALA A 270 -2.72 -18.85 24.07
N ASN A 271 -2.61 -19.65 23.00
CA ASN A 271 -3.76 -20.23 22.32
C ASN A 271 -4.46 -21.33 23.17
N VAL A 272 -3.69 -22.14 23.90
CA VAL A 272 -4.21 -23.16 24.82
C VAL A 272 -4.94 -22.50 25.98
N ASP A 273 -4.33 -21.51 26.63
CA ASP A 273 -4.90 -20.74 27.74
C ASP A 273 -6.25 -20.08 27.32
N ALA A 274 -6.28 -19.50 26.12
CA ALA A 274 -7.52 -18.95 25.56
C ALA A 274 -8.61 -20.04 25.36
N GLY A 275 -8.21 -21.21 24.88
CA GLY A 275 -9.11 -22.37 24.75
C GLY A 275 -9.67 -22.85 26.09
N GLU A 276 -8.85 -22.88 27.15
CA GLU A 276 -9.26 -23.24 28.53
C GLU A 276 -10.25 -22.20 29.06
N LEU A 277 -10.01 -20.91 28.92
CA LEU A 277 -10.94 -19.85 29.31
C LEU A 277 -12.30 -19.97 28.61
N VAL A 278 -12.30 -20.38 27.33
CA VAL A 278 -13.54 -20.67 26.59
C VAL A 278 -14.27 -21.86 27.23
N GLN A 279 -13.55 -22.92 27.63
CA GLN A 279 -14.18 -24.06 28.30
C GLN A 279 -14.77 -23.67 29.67
N GLU A 280 -14.11 -22.80 30.44
CA GLU A 280 -14.63 -22.26 31.68
C GLU A 280 -15.92 -21.46 31.46
N ALA A 281 -15.94 -20.58 30.43
CA ALA A 281 -17.14 -19.81 30.09
C ALA A 281 -18.30 -20.73 29.69
N LEU A 282 -18.03 -21.79 28.92
CA LEU A 282 -19.00 -22.82 28.57
C LEU A 282 -19.49 -23.60 29.77
N GLY A 283 -18.60 -23.90 30.73
CA GLY A 283 -18.94 -24.54 32.01
C GLY A 283 -19.88 -23.68 32.85
N LYS A 284 -19.62 -22.38 32.95
CA LYS A 284 -20.48 -21.40 33.64
C LYS A 284 -21.86 -21.26 32.97
N PHE A 285 -21.91 -21.35 31.64
CA PHE A 285 -23.15 -21.31 30.87
C PHE A 285 -24.04 -22.56 31.14
N GLY A 286 -23.42 -23.71 31.31
CA GLY A 286 -24.10 -24.98 31.56
C GLY A 286 -24.96 -25.45 30.38
N LYS A 287 -25.93 -26.35 30.63
CA LYS A 287 -26.78 -26.91 29.57
C LYS A 287 -27.85 -25.94 29.06
N ASP A 288 -28.40 -25.10 29.92
CA ASP A 288 -29.58 -24.29 29.63
C ASP A 288 -29.36 -22.79 29.69
N GLY A 289 -28.11 -22.32 29.94
CA GLY A 289 -27.81 -20.91 30.13
C GLY A 289 -28.43 -20.25 31.33
N ARG A 290 -29.06 -21.03 32.21
CA ARG A 290 -29.67 -20.53 33.44
C ARG A 290 -28.57 -20.14 34.44
N GLY A 291 -28.54 -18.85 34.80
CA GLY A 291 -27.55 -18.30 35.72
C GLY A 291 -26.35 -17.63 35.02
N TYR A 292 -26.29 -17.63 33.70
CA TYR A 292 -25.33 -16.81 32.98
C TYR A 292 -25.83 -15.36 32.90
N GLU A 293 -25.06 -14.42 33.43
CA GLU A 293 -25.43 -13.00 33.41
C GLU A 293 -25.48 -12.49 31.97
N SER A 294 -26.68 -12.14 31.52
CA SER A 294 -26.86 -11.57 30.18
C SER A 294 -26.64 -10.07 30.19
N ARG A 295 -25.97 -9.55 29.17
CA ARG A 295 -25.83 -8.10 28.97
C ARG A 295 -27.18 -7.46 28.62
N PRO A 296 -27.41 -6.17 28.97
CA PRO A 296 -28.63 -5.47 28.58
C PRO A 296 -28.94 -5.55 27.09
N GLY A 297 -30.15 -6.00 26.75
CA GLY A 297 -30.58 -6.14 25.34
C GLY A 297 -30.05 -7.39 24.62
N ARG A 298 -29.40 -8.33 25.33
CA ARG A 298 -28.89 -9.58 24.79
C ARG A 298 -29.45 -10.79 25.52
N THR A 299 -29.55 -11.90 24.82
CA THR A 299 -29.84 -13.20 25.45
C THR A 299 -28.56 -13.74 26.11
N ALA A 300 -28.68 -14.64 27.05
CA ALA A 300 -27.55 -15.31 27.69
C ALA A 300 -26.63 -16.01 26.66
N ARG A 301 -27.22 -16.55 25.59
CA ARG A 301 -26.50 -17.19 24.51
C ARG A 301 -25.67 -16.17 23.67
N GLU A 302 -26.25 -15.02 23.36
CA GLU A 302 -25.54 -13.95 22.62
C GLU A 302 -24.41 -13.38 23.48
N THR A 303 -24.65 -13.18 24.79
CA THR A 303 -23.62 -12.72 25.72
C THR A 303 -22.45 -13.71 25.80
N LEU A 304 -22.75 -15.01 25.91
CA LEU A 304 -21.73 -16.05 25.89
C LEU A 304 -20.86 -16.01 24.61
N GLU A 305 -21.51 -15.88 23.43
CA GLU A 305 -20.72 -15.83 22.14
C GLU A 305 -19.88 -14.56 22.06
N GLU A 306 -20.35 -13.41 22.58
CA GLU A 306 -19.56 -12.19 22.69
C GLU A 306 -18.37 -12.36 23.65
N ASP A 307 -18.57 -12.97 24.81
CA ASP A 307 -17.51 -13.23 25.78
C ASP A 307 -16.47 -14.19 25.23
N ILE A 308 -16.87 -15.25 24.54
CA ILE A 308 -15.95 -16.16 23.85
C ILE A 308 -15.14 -15.42 22.78
N MET A 309 -15.78 -14.53 22.00
CA MET A 309 -15.07 -13.74 20.99
C MET A 309 -14.00 -12.86 21.63
N VAL A 310 -14.29 -12.20 22.75
CA VAL A 310 -13.33 -11.37 23.48
C VAL A 310 -12.16 -12.20 23.99
N ILE A 311 -12.43 -13.37 24.58
CA ILE A 311 -11.39 -14.29 25.07
C ILE A 311 -10.45 -14.72 23.93
N LEU A 312 -11.03 -15.12 22.79
CA LEU A 312 -10.24 -15.61 21.64
C LEU A 312 -9.47 -14.48 20.95
N ASP A 313 -10.04 -13.28 20.87
CA ASP A 313 -9.35 -12.10 20.32
C ASP A 313 -8.19 -11.68 21.23
N GLN A 314 -8.33 -11.77 22.57
CA GLN A 314 -7.26 -11.53 23.53
C GLN A 314 -6.13 -12.58 23.38
N GLY A 315 -6.47 -13.87 23.26
CA GLY A 315 -5.50 -14.94 23.02
C GLY A 315 -4.72 -14.72 21.72
N LYS A 316 -5.42 -14.37 20.63
CA LYS A 316 -4.79 -14.01 19.35
C LYS A 316 -3.85 -12.80 19.50
N GLN A 317 -4.26 -11.79 20.26
CA GLN A 317 -3.44 -10.59 20.48
C GLN A 317 -2.18 -10.93 21.25
N GLN A 318 -2.26 -11.70 22.33
CA GLN A 318 -1.11 -12.15 23.10
C GLN A 318 -0.12 -12.97 22.24
N ALA A 319 -0.65 -13.91 21.45
CA ALA A 319 0.17 -14.67 20.50
C ALA A 319 0.82 -13.74 19.44
N GLY A 320 0.07 -12.75 18.97
CA GLY A 320 0.56 -11.76 18.01
C GLY A 320 1.63 -10.83 18.57
N ASP A 321 1.51 -10.42 19.82
CA ASP A 321 2.50 -9.56 20.47
C ASP A 321 3.83 -10.31 20.64
N VAL A 322 3.80 -11.60 21.01
CA VAL A 322 5.01 -12.46 21.07
C VAL A 322 5.67 -12.57 19.70
N ALA A 323 4.89 -12.88 18.66
CA ALA A 323 5.43 -12.99 17.30
C ALA A 323 6.01 -11.65 16.80
N LYS A 324 5.33 -10.55 17.11
CA LYS A 324 5.77 -9.20 16.74
C LYS A 324 7.08 -8.81 17.42
N ASP A 325 7.20 -9.07 18.72
CA ASP A 325 8.40 -8.74 19.48
C ASP A 325 9.60 -9.54 18.99
N GLU A 326 9.41 -10.81 18.67
CA GLU A 326 10.45 -11.67 18.12
C GLU A 326 10.88 -11.22 16.72
N LEU A 327 9.94 -10.98 15.82
CA LEU A 327 10.23 -10.50 14.48
C LEU A 327 10.83 -9.08 14.49
N ALA A 328 10.46 -8.23 15.46
CA ALA A 328 11.04 -6.91 15.61
C ALA A 328 12.51 -6.96 16.07
N GLN A 329 12.93 -7.97 16.82
CA GLN A 329 14.34 -8.16 17.19
C GLN A 329 15.22 -8.48 15.97
N SER A 330 14.70 -9.15 14.96
CA SER A 330 15.36 -9.37 13.66
C SER A 330 15.27 -8.16 12.72
N GLY A 331 14.58 -7.12 13.13
CA GLY A 331 14.00 -6.03 12.34
C GLY A 331 14.94 -5.18 11.48
N SER A 332 16.27 -5.20 11.66
CA SER A 332 17.14 -4.44 10.73
C SER A 332 17.33 -5.14 9.39
N THR A 333 17.19 -6.47 9.36
CA THR A 333 17.42 -7.32 8.18
C THR A 333 16.14 -7.92 7.61
N ASN A 334 15.06 -8.00 8.39
CA ASN A 334 13.80 -8.60 7.96
C ASN A 334 13.00 -7.64 7.08
N ALA A 335 12.92 -7.95 5.78
CA ALA A 335 12.24 -7.13 4.78
C ALA A 335 10.72 -7.12 4.97
N ALA A 336 10.10 -8.21 5.39
CA ALA A 336 8.66 -8.31 5.63
C ALA A 336 8.24 -7.38 6.78
N VAL A 337 9.00 -7.36 7.87
CA VAL A 337 8.78 -6.44 9.00
C VAL A 337 8.97 -4.99 8.55
N ASN A 338 10.01 -4.69 7.78
CA ASN A 338 10.26 -3.34 7.27
C ASN A 338 9.11 -2.84 6.39
N MET A 339 8.54 -3.69 5.52
CA MET A 339 7.36 -3.34 4.71
C MET A 339 6.13 -3.05 5.57
N ALA A 340 5.88 -3.85 6.60
CA ALA A 340 4.74 -3.70 7.48
C ALA A 340 4.84 -2.43 8.36
N ILE A 341 6.01 -2.18 8.94
CA ILE A 341 6.26 -1.01 9.81
C ILE A 341 6.22 0.28 9.01
N SER A 342 6.92 0.34 7.88
CA SER A 342 6.93 1.53 7.01
C SER A 342 5.56 1.84 6.39
N GLY A 343 4.67 0.85 6.34
CA GLY A 343 3.37 0.95 5.66
C GLY A 343 3.46 0.81 4.14
N ALA A 344 4.57 0.28 3.63
CA ALA A 344 4.73 0.02 2.21
C ALA A 344 3.76 -1.06 1.73
N ARG A 345 3.71 -2.20 2.42
CA ARG A 345 2.78 -3.29 2.11
C ARG A 345 2.62 -4.24 3.31
N GLY A 346 1.41 -4.79 3.42
CA GLY A 346 1.08 -5.70 4.52
C GLY A 346 0.90 -4.98 5.87
N SER A 347 0.72 -5.78 6.91
CA SER A 347 0.61 -5.33 8.29
C SER A 347 1.26 -6.33 9.23
N MET A 348 1.53 -5.92 10.46
CA MET A 348 2.00 -6.85 11.51
C MET A 348 0.99 -7.97 11.79
N ASP A 349 -0.31 -7.73 11.58
CA ASP A 349 -1.33 -8.77 11.68
C ASP A 349 -1.18 -9.85 10.60
N ASN A 350 -0.79 -9.47 9.37
CA ASN A 350 -0.52 -10.43 8.31
C ASN A 350 0.70 -11.31 8.67
N LEU A 351 1.77 -10.70 9.18
CA LEU A 351 2.94 -11.43 9.64
C LEU A 351 2.61 -12.36 10.82
N ASN A 352 1.75 -11.91 11.75
CA ASN A 352 1.26 -12.76 12.82
C ASN A 352 0.46 -13.96 12.30
N MET A 353 -0.39 -13.79 11.29
CA MET A 353 -1.10 -14.93 10.68
C MET A 353 -0.15 -15.89 9.97
N MET A 354 0.95 -15.38 9.41
CA MET A 354 1.95 -16.21 8.74
C MET A 354 2.83 -16.97 9.73
N ALA A 355 3.38 -16.31 10.74
CA ALA A 355 4.35 -16.88 11.68
C ALA A 355 3.71 -17.38 12.98
N GLY A 356 2.78 -16.62 13.55
CA GLY A 356 2.20 -16.82 14.89
C GLY A 356 0.93 -17.66 14.91
N SER A 357 -0.24 -17.00 14.78
CA SER A 357 -1.56 -17.64 14.84
C SER A 357 -2.57 -16.91 14.00
N ILE A 358 -3.42 -17.64 13.28
CA ILE A 358 -4.49 -17.06 12.45
C ILE A 358 -5.62 -16.52 13.33
N GLY A 359 -6.00 -17.26 14.39
CA GLY A 359 -7.05 -16.87 15.31
C GLY A 359 -8.46 -17.21 14.80
N GLN A 360 -9.47 -16.47 15.25
CA GLN A 360 -10.87 -16.75 14.98
C GLN A 360 -11.28 -16.38 13.55
N ALA A 361 -11.66 -17.35 12.74
CA ALA A 361 -12.38 -17.13 11.48
C ALA A 361 -13.77 -16.58 11.76
N LYS A 362 -14.15 -15.49 11.09
CA LYS A 362 -15.41 -14.76 11.31
C LYS A 362 -16.22 -14.65 10.03
N VAL A 363 -17.52 -14.77 10.14
CA VAL A 363 -18.49 -14.51 9.07
C VAL A 363 -19.47 -13.47 9.59
N ARG A 364 -19.54 -12.31 8.92
CA ARG A 364 -20.34 -11.14 9.37
C ARG A 364 -20.10 -10.75 10.83
N GLY A 365 -18.83 -10.78 11.24
CA GLY A 365 -18.41 -10.44 12.60
C GLY A 365 -18.76 -11.46 13.67
N LYS A 366 -19.24 -12.66 13.32
CA LYS A 366 -19.62 -13.73 14.25
C LYS A 366 -18.79 -14.97 14.01
N ARG A 367 -18.67 -15.84 15.03
CA ARG A 367 -18.10 -17.18 14.90
C ARG A 367 -18.94 -18.01 13.92
N LEU A 368 -18.31 -18.98 13.27
CA LEU A 368 -19.02 -19.87 12.35
C LEU A 368 -20.07 -20.70 13.10
N GLU A 369 -21.30 -20.70 12.59
CA GLU A 369 -22.42 -21.41 13.23
C GLU A 369 -23.13 -22.38 12.28
N ARG A 370 -23.04 -22.14 10.98
CA ARG A 370 -23.82 -22.83 9.94
C ARG A 370 -22.94 -23.72 9.10
N GLY A 371 -23.52 -24.74 8.53
CA GLY A 371 -22.94 -25.72 7.65
C GLY A 371 -23.78 -26.99 7.66
N TYR A 372 -23.85 -27.64 8.81
CA TYR A 372 -24.67 -28.79 9.09
C TYR A 372 -25.65 -28.50 10.24
N ASN A 373 -26.48 -29.50 10.58
CA ASN A 373 -27.42 -29.36 11.69
C ASN A 373 -26.66 -29.18 13.01
N GLU A 374 -26.71 -27.96 13.60
CA GLU A 374 -26.10 -27.55 14.86
C GLU A 374 -24.55 -27.68 14.92
N ARG A 375 -23.84 -27.72 13.77
CA ARG A 375 -22.38 -27.79 13.70
C ARG A 375 -21.88 -27.26 12.36
N VAL A 376 -20.64 -26.83 12.31
CA VAL A 376 -20.00 -26.29 11.08
C VAL A 376 -19.63 -27.43 10.13
N LEU A 377 -19.03 -28.50 10.66
CA LEU A 377 -18.58 -29.66 9.89
C LEU A 377 -18.98 -30.95 10.59
N PRO A 378 -19.09 -32.09 9.86
CA PRO A 378 -19.40 -33.39 10.44
C PRO A 378 -18.43 -33.87 11.52
N HIS A 379 -17.18 -33.38 11.48
CA HIS A 379 -16.10 -33.69 12.42
C HIS A 379 -16.39 -33.21 13.86
N PHE A 380 -17.24 -32.20 14.02
CA PHE A 380 -17.55 -31.61 15.31
C PHE A 380 -18.82 -32.17 15.91
N ARG A 381 -18.93 -32.11 17.25
CA ARG A 381 -20.13 -32.53 17.97
C ARG A 381 -21.29 -31.58 17.69
N ARG A 382 -22.51 -32.09 17.60
CA ARG A 382 -23.73 -31.27 17.50
C ARG A 382 -23.83 -30.33 18.70
N GLY A 383 -24.13 -29.07 18.45
CA GLY A 383 -24.21 -28.05 19.49
C GLY A 383 -22.86 -27.65 20.09
N GLY A 384 -21.74 -28.13 19.53
CA GLY A 384 -20.38 -27.80 19.96
C GLY A 384 -20.12 -26.29 19.86
N ARG A 385 -19.47 -25.73 20.88
CA ARG A 385 -19.15 -24.29 20.98
C ARG A 385 -17.73 -24.03 21.43
N ALA A 386 -16.93 -25.08 21.54
CA ALA A 386 -15.51 -24.92 21.83
C ALA A 386 -14.83 -24.00 20.77
N ALA A 387 -13.65 -23.53 21.07
CA ALA A 387 -12.92 -22.65 20.17
C ALA A 387 -12.78 -23.26 18.76
N ALA A 388 -12.26 -24.48 18.66
CA ALA A 388 -12.06 -25.19 17.40
C ALA A 388 -13.37 -25.52 16.67
N ASP A 389 -14.46 -25.83 17.40
CA ASP A 389 -15.76 -26.20 16.80
C ASP A 389 -16.35 -25.11 15.91
N ARG A 390 -15.95 -23.86 16.14
CA ARG A 390 -16.53 -22.68 15.50
C ARG A 390 -15.50 -21.77 14.84
N GLY A 391 -14.35 -22.32 14.47
CA GLY A 391 -13.40 -21.66 13.57
C GLY A 391 -12.27 -20.89 14.24
N PHE A 392 -11.91 -21.22 15.47
CA PHE A 392 -10.66 -20.74 16.04
C PHE A 392 -9.50 -21.60 15.51
N ILE A 393 -8.52 -20.96 14.88
CA ILE A 393 -7.36 -21.58 14.24
C ILE A 393 -6.14 -21.20 15.06
N SER A 394 -5.60 -22.16 15.82
CA SER A 394 -4.42 -21.96 16.64
C SER A 394 -3.11 -22.06 15.88
N SER A 395 -3.13 -22.58 14.66
CA SER A 395 -1.99 -22.71 13.79
C SER A 395 -1.74 -21.44 12.98
N SER A 396 -0.61 -21.39 12.29
CA SER A 396 -0.22 -20.35 11.35
C SER A 396 -0.04 -20.93 9.95
N PHE A 397 0.03 -20.05 8.93
CA PHE A 397 0.28 -20.52 7.56
C PHE A 397 1.62 -21.27 7.44
N LYS A 398 2.65 -20.81 8.15
CA LYS A 398 3.98 -21.45 8.12
C LYS A 398 3.98 -22.83 8.75
N ARG A 399 3.28 -23.02 9.87
CA ARG A 399 3.14 -24.32 10.52
C ARG A 399 2.20 -25.28 9.77
N GLY A 400 1.38 -24.74 8.87
CA GLY A 400 0.37 -25.47 8.15
C GLY A 400 -0.96 -25.59 8.90
N LEU A 401 -2.03 -25.86 8.17
CA LEU A 401 -3.40 -25.95 8.67
C LEU A 401 -3.92 -27.36 8.54
N GLU A 402 -4.65 -27.80 9.54
CA GLU A 402 -5.48 -29.01 9.43
C GLU A 402 -6.60 -28.80 8.38
N PRO A 403 -7.09 -29.86 7.72
CA PRO A 403 -8.14 -29.74 6.69
C PRO A 403 -9.39 -29.01 7.17
N THR A 404 -9.78 -29.20 8.43
CA THR A 404 -10.94 -28.52 9.04
C THR A 404 -10.68 -27.03 9.27
N GLU A 405 -9.49 -26.65 9.70
CA GLU A 405 -9.06 -25.26 9.88
C GLU A 405 -9.00 -24.53 8.53
N PHE A 406 -8.40 -25.17 7.52
CA PHE A 406 -8.34 -24.63 6.16
C PHE A 406 -9.74 -24.38 5.59
N PHE A 407 -10.68 -25.32 5.76
CA PHE A 407 -12.03 -25.15 5.28
C PHE A 407 -12.73 -23.98 5.96
N MET A 408 -12.63 -23.87 7.28
CA MET A 408 -13.25 -22.77 8.04
C MET A 408 -12.64 -21.41 7.68
N LEU A 409 -11.34 -21.36 7.46
CA LEU A 409 -10.66 -20.15 6.99
C LEU A 409 -11.12 -19.75 5.58
N SER A 410 -11.28 -20.73 4.70
CA SER A 410 -11.76 -20.52 3.32
C SER A 410 -13.20 -19.98 3.30
N VAL A 411 -14.07 -20.44 4.20
CA VAL A 411 -15.43 -19.89 4.35
C VAL A 411 -15.39 -18.42 4.73
N SER A 412 -14.57 -18.06 5.71
CA SER A 412 -14.39 -16.67 6.15
C SER A 412 -13.79 -15.79 5.04
N GLY A 413 -12.74 -16.26 4.37
CA GLY A 413 -12.10 -15.55 3.27
C GLY A 413 -13.03 -15.34 2.08
N ARG A 414 -13.81 -16.37 1.72
CA ARG A 414 -14.76 -16.28 0.61
C ARG A 414 -15.90 -15.30 0.87
N GLU A 415 -16.35 -15.17 2.11
CA GLU A 415 -17.37 -14.17 2.45
C GLU A 415 -16.83 -12.73 2.37
N SER A 416 -15.53 -12.55 2.63
CA SER A 416 -14.88 -11.23 2.54
C SER A 416 -14.66 -10.75 1.11
N LEU A 417 -14.61 -11.64 0.12
CA LEU A 417 -14.53 -11.34 -1.31
C LEU A 417 -15.90 -10.93 -1.87
#